data_ee58b6a986c462eb80bb35a6af4ece8e
#
_entry.id   ee58b6a986c462eb80bb35a6af4ece8e
#
_cell.length_a   1.000
_cell.length_b   1.000
_cell.length_c   1.000
_cell.angle_alpha   90.00
_cell.angle_beta   90.00
_cell.angle_gamma   90.00
#
_symmetry.space_group_name_H-M   'P 1'
#
loop_
_entity.id
_entity.type
_entity.pdbx_description
1 polymer ?
#
loop_
_entity_poly.entity_id
_entity_poly.type
_entity_poly.pdbx_seq_one_letter_code
_entity_poly.pdbx_strand_id
1 'polypeptide(L)'
;MDRNPVTAHRTLDDFVGNTPLVRLKRIPGETTNVILAKLEGNNPAGSVKDRPALSMIRRAEERGRIKPGDTLIEATSGNTGIALAMVAAMRGYRMVLVMPEHLSIERRQSMAAFGARFVLTPRDGGMEKARDIAEAMQARGEGVILDQFANPDNPLSHYEGTGPEIWRDTGGQITHFVSSMGTTGTIMGCSRFFKEKNPAIRIVGCQPTDGSQIPGIRKWPQAYLPRIFDRSRVDEVVDVAQADAEDMARRLAREEGIFAGISSGGALWAALQVSARVRNATIVTIVCDRGDRYLSTGVFPAG
;
A
#
# COMPACT_ATOMS: atom_id res chain seq x y z
N MET A 1 -37.25 -7.47 16.62
CA MET A 1 -36.35 -8.48 16.01
C MET A 1 -35.17 -8.63 16.94
N ASP A 2 -35.16 -9.68 17.73
CA ASP A 2 -34.05 -9.98 18.64
C ASP A 2 -32.79 -10.28 17.82
N ARG A 3 -31.83 -9.37 17.86
CA ARG A 3 -30.50 -9.61 17.29
C ARG A 3 -29.82 -10.63 18.19
N ASN A 4 -29.58 -11.83 17.67
CA ASN A 4 -28.76 -12.83 18.36
C ASN A 4 -27.43 -12.16 18.74
N PRO A 5 -27.07 -12.05 20.05
CA PRO A 5 -25.84 -11.37 20.47
C PRO A 5 -24.57 -11.96 19.86
N VAL A 6 -24.58 -13.22 19.44
CA VAL A 6 -23.45 -13.87 18.76
C VAL A 6 -23.20 -13.31 17.36
N THR A 7 -24.23 -12.80 16.66
CA THR A 7 -24.08 -12.20 15.33
C THR A 7 -23.64 -10.73 15.38
N ALA A 8 -23.54 -10.14 16.57
CA ALA A 8 -23.08 -8.76 16.77
C ALA A 8 -21.56 -8.61 16.82
N HIS A 9 -20.80 -9.71 16.78
CA HIS A 9 -19.33 -9.66 16.75
C HIS A 9 -18.80 -9.23 15.38
N ARG A 10 -17.70 -8.47 15.42
CA ARG A 10 -17.00 -7.99 14.23
C ARG A 10 -16.34 -9.14 13.48
N THR A 11 -16.30 -9.03 12.16
CA THR A 11 -15.55 -9.94 11.28
C THR A 11 -14.20 -9.32 10.92
N LEU A 12 -13.32 -10.07 10.26
CA LEU A 12 -11.99 -9.57 9.88
C LEU A 12 -12.08 -8.35 8.93
N ASP A 13 -13.13 -8.24 8.13
CA ASP A 13 -13.43 -7.07 7.27
C ASP A 13 -13.42 -5.76 8.06
N ASP A 14 -13.96 -5.79 9.29
CA ASP A 14 -14.12 -4.63 10.16
C ASP A 14 -12.81 -4.15 10.79
N PHE A 15 -11.75 -4.94 10.65
CA PHE A 15 -10.41 -4.64 11.16
C PHE A 15 -9.43 -4.18 10.08
N VAL A 16 -9.86 -4.10 8.83
CA VAL A 16 -9.08 -3.43 7.79
C VAL A 16 -9.25 -1.92 7.97
N GLY A 17 -8.14 -1.24 8.20
CA GLY A 17 -8.14 0.19 8.53
C GLY A 17 -8.05 0.45 10.03
N ASN A 18 -8.37 1.68 10.44
CA ASN A 18 -8.18 2.20 11.79
C ASN A 18 -6.79 1.89 12.37
N THR A 19 -5.79 1.98 11.49
CA THR A 19 -4.39 1.71 11.84
C THR A 19 -3.84 2.82 12.75
N PRO A 20 -2.88 2.52 13.64
CA PRO A 20 -2.30 3.52 14.51
C PRO A 20 -1.61 4.65 13.76
N LEU A 21 -1.73 5.88 14.29
CA LEU A 21 -0.92 7.03 13.91
C LEU A 21 0.01 7.35 15.10
N VAL A 22 1.33 7.22 14.91
CA VAL A 22 2.30 7.36 15.99
C VAL A 22 3.28 8.49 15.73
N ARG A 23 3.69 9.21 16.78
CA ARG A 23 4.71 10.25 16.69
C ARG A 23 6.10 9.62 16.74
N LEU A 24 6.96 9.97 15.80
CA LEU A 24 8.38 9.63 15.84
C LEU A 24 9.11 10.56 16.80
N LYS A 25 10.05 10.00 17.60
CA LYS A 25 10.71 10.71 18.69
C LYS A 25 12.20 10.91 18.49
N ARG A 26 12.90 9.94 17.91
CA ARG A 26 14.37 9.91 17.83
C ARG A 26 14.88 10.30 16.44
N ILE A 27 14.33 9.71 15.39
CA ILE A 27 14.75 9.98 14.01
C ILE A 27 14.63 11.45 13.61
N PRO A 28 13.56 12.18 13.97
CA PRO A 28 13.42 13.59 13.60
C PRO A 28 14.52 14.51 14.17
N GLY A 29 15.18 14.10 15.26
CA GLY A 29 16.15 14.95 15.94
C GLY A 29 15.54 16.24 16.53
N GLU A 30 16.35 17.28 16.63
CA GLU A 30 15.89 18.60 17.08
C GLU A 30 15.14 19.33 15.96
N THR A 31 13.85 19.46 16.11
CA THR A 31 12.97 20.16 15.16
C THR A 31 11.72 20.70 15.85
N THR A 32 11.16 21.79 15.30
CA THR A 32 9.85 22.30 15.73
C THR A 32 8.68 21.56 15.07
N ASN A 33 8.97 20.64 14.15
CA ASN A 33 7.96 19.87 13.42
C ASN A 33 7.54 18.62 14.20
N VAL A 34 6.33 18.17 13.95
CA VAL A 34 5.82 16.88 14.42
C VAL A 34 5.76 15.93 13.23
N ILE A 35 6.50 14.81 13.29
CA ILE A 35 6.46 13.78 12.26
C ILE A 35 5.67 12.58 12.79
N LEU A 36 4.61 12.22 12.06
CA LEU A 36 3.68 11.14 12.39
C LEU A 36 3.77 10.03 11.35
N ALA A 37 3.79 8.80 11.81
CA ALA A 37 3.82 7.59 11.00
C ALA A 37 2.48 6.84 11.08
N LYS A 38 1.79 6.67 9.97
CA LYS A 38 0.56 5.87 9.85
C LYS A 38 0.93 4.42 9.59
N LEU A 39 0.73 3.55 10.58
CA LEU A 39 1.23 2.19 10.61
C LEU A 39 0.32 1.22 9.83
N GLU A 40 0.37 1.27 8.51
CA GLU A 40 -0.45 0.41 7.63
C GLU A 40 -0.05 -1.09 7.68
N GLY A 41 1.12 -1.41 8.21
CA GLY A 41 1.52 -2.77 8.54
C GLY A 41 0.64 -3.44 9.61
N ASN A 42 -0.19 -2.68 10.33
CA ASN A 42 -1.13 -3.19 11.33
C ASN A 42 -2.46 -3.65 10.74
N ASN A 43 -2.68 -3.50 9.45
CA ASN A 43 -3.81 -4.17 8.78
C ASN A 43 -3.67 -5.71 8.86
N PRO A 44 -4.77 -6.47 8.78
CA PRO A 44 -4.78 -7.93 8.97
C PRO A 44 -3.79 -8.72 8.09
N ALA A 45 -3.69 -8.40 6.79
CA ALA A 45 -2.68 -9.01 5.92
C ALA A 45 -1.33 -8.29 5.98
N GLY A 46 -1.18 -7.26 6.82
CA GLY A 46 0.08 -6.61 7.16
C GLY A 46 0.54 -5.53 6.17
N SER A 47 -0.35 -4.88 5.44
CA SER A 47 0.04 -3.78 4.56
C SER A 47 -1.09 -2.80 4.21
N VAL A 48 -0.69 -1.67 3.64
CA VAL A 48 -1.60 -0.66 3.06
C VAL A 48 -2.51 -1.22 1.96
N LYS A 49 -2.15 -2.37 1.38
CA LYS A 49 -2.91 -2.97 0.27
C LYS A 49 -4.17 -3.72 0.72
N ASP A 50 -4.33 -3.96 2.01
CA ASP A 50 -5.53 -4.57 2.57
C ASP A 50 -6.77 -3.70 2.29
N ARG A 51 -6.60 -2.38 2.37
CA ARG A 51 -7.68 -1.40 2.10
C ARG A 51 -8.18 -1.45 0.66
N PRO A 52 -7.34 -1.27 -0.38
CA PRO A 52 -7.80 -1.35 -1.75
C PRO A 52 -8.28 -2.76 -2.13
N ALA A 53 -7.67 -3.83 -1.61
CA ALA A 53 -8.12 -5.19 -1.90
C ALA A 53 -9.56 -5.40 -1.42
N LEU A 54 -9.86 -5.03 -0.18
CA LEU A 54 -11.22 -5.13 0.37
C LEU A 54 -12.20 -4.21 -0.39
N SER A 55 -11.81 -2.98 -0.67
CA SER A 55 -12.66 -2.01 -1.38
C SER A 55 -13.01 -2.49 -2.80
N MET A 56 -12.01 -2.94 -3.57
CA MET A 56 -12.21 -3.40 -4.94
C MET A 56 -13.13 -4.63 -5.00
N ILE A 57 -12.94 -5.61 -4.13
CA ILE A 57 -13.76 -6.83 -4.10
C ILE A 57 -15.20 -6.48 -3.65
N ARG A 58 -15.36 -5.80 -2.51
CA ARG A 58 -16.67 -5.45 -1.98
C ARG A 58 -17.49 -4.65 -2.98
N ARG A 59 -16.91 -3.63 -3.61
CA ARG A 59 -17.61 -2.80 -4.57
C ARG A 59 -17.88 -3.51 -5.90
N ALA A 60 -17.04 -4.45 -6.30
CA ALA A 60 -17.34 -5.31 -7.44
C ALA A 60 -18.53 -6.25 -7.15
N GLU A 61 -18.67 -6.76 -5.92
CA GLU A 61 -19.86 -7.49 -5.47
C GLU A 61 -21.11 -6.61 -5.48
N GLU A 62 -21.03 -5.43 -4.87
CA GLU A 62 -22.15 -4.46 -4.80
C GLU A 62 -22.69 -4.09 -6.19
N ARG A 63 -21.80 -4.07 -7.22
CA ARG A 63 -22.16 -3.83 -8.61
C ARG A 63 -22.61 -5.09 -9.36
N GLY A 64 -22.62 -6.24 -8.71
CA GLY A 64 -22.96 -7.53 -9.34
C GLY A 64 -21.93 -8.02 -10.38
N ARG A 65 -20.73 -7.45 -10.40
CA ARG A 65 -19.65 -7.84 -11.32
C ARG A 65 -19.02 -9.18 -10.95
N ILE A 66 -18.99 -9.50 -9.66
CA ILE A 66 -18.50 -10.75 -9.10
C ILE A 66 -19.43 -11.23 -7.98
N LYS A 67 -19.38 -12.52 -7.68
CA LYS A 67 -20.09 -13.16 -6.56
C LYS A 67 -19.23 -14.22 -5.89
N PRO A 68 -19.46 -14.57 -4.62
CA PRO A 68 -18.76 -15.68 -3.98
C PRO A 68 -18.75 -16.95 -4.83
N GLY A 69 -17.61 -17.62 -4.90
CA GLY A 69 -17.37 -18.76 -5.78
C GLY A 69 -16.74 -18.41 -7.13
N ASP A 70 -16.73 -17.15 -7.55
CA ASP A 70 -16.03 -16.73 -8.76
C ASP A 70 -14.50 -16.79 -8.58
N THR A 71 -13.78 -16.78 -9.69
CA THR A 71 -12.32 -16.72 -9.72
C THR A 71 -11.86 -15.29 -9.96
N LEU A 72 -11.00 -14.79 -9.08
CA LEU A 72 -10.30 -13.53 -9.26
C LEU A 72 -8.89 -13.81 -9.76
N ILE A 73 -8.41 -13.00 -10.70
CA ILE A 73 -7.07 -13.10 -11.27
C ILE A 73 -6.35 -11.78 -11.06
N GLU A 74 -5.09 -11.81 -10.66
CA GLU A 74 -4.28 -10.60 -10.58
C GLU A 74 -2.81 -10.90 -10.90
N ALA A 75 -2.20 -10.03 -11.72
CA ALA A 75 -0.78 -10.06 -11.98
C ALA A 75 -0.05 -9.24 -10.90
N THR A 76 0.43 -9.90 -9.87
CA THR A 76 1.12 -9.24 -8.75
C THR A 76 1.96 -10.21 -7.94
N SER A 77 3.06 -9.73 -7.41
CA SER A 77 4.01 -10.50 -6.59
C SER A 77 4.23 -9.92 -5.21
N GLY A 78 3.53 -8.84 -4.90
CA GLY A 78 3.75 -8.08 -3.67
C GLY A 78 2.58 -8.11 -2.70
N ASN A 79 2.51 -7.08 -1.89
CA ASN A 79 1.48 -6.91 -0.86
C ASN A 79 0.05 -6.98 -1.40
N THR A 80 -0.18 -6.53 -2.63
CA THR A 80 -1.50 -6.64 -3.27
C THR A 80 -1.95 -8.09 -3.41
N GLY A 81 -1.05 -9.00 -3.82
CA GLY A 81 -1.38 -10.43 -3.93
C GLY A 81 -1.72 -11.05 -2.58
N ILE A 82 -0.99 -10.69 -1.51
CA ILE A 82 -1.27 -11.17 -0.15
C ILE A 82 -2.64 -10.65 0.31
N ALA A 83 -2.91 -9.36 0.12
CA ALA A 83 -4.16 -8.73 0.54
C ALA A 83 -5.37 -9.30 -0.25
N LEU A 84 -5.25 -9.45 -1.57
CA LEU A 84 -6.31 -10.05 -2.39
C LEU A 84 -6.56 -11.51 -2.00
N ALA A 85 -5.50 -12.28 -1.72
CA ALA A 85 -5.64 -13.67 -1.27
C ALA A 85 -6.38 -13.76 0.07
N MET A 86 -6.04 -12.89 1.04
CA MET A 86 -6.74 -12.81 2.32
C MET A 86 -8.22 -12.47 2.12
N VAL A 87 -8.52 -11.40 1.37
CA VAL A 87 -9.92 -10.98 1.17
C VAL A 87 -10.70 -12.02 0.38
N ALA A 88 -10.09 -12.66 -0.62
CA ALA A 88 -10.70 -13.77 -1.35
C ALA A 88 -11.07 -14.93 -0.44
N ALA A 89 -10.16 -15.32 0.47
CA ALA A 89 -10.42 -16.36 1.47
C ALA A 89 -11.59 -15.99 2.39
N MET A 90 -11.62 -14.74 2.89
CA MET A 90 -12.68 -14.25 3.77
C MET A 90 -14.06 -14.24 3.11
N ARG A 91 -14.11 -13.94 1.82
CA ARG A 91 -15.36 -13.70 1.08
C ARG A 91 -15.75 -14.83 0.12
N GLY A 92 -15.03 -15.96 0.17
CA GLY A 92 -15.36 -17.16 -0.59
C GLY A 92 -15.05 -17.11 -2.08
N TYR A 93 -14.01 -16.37 -2.49
CA TYR A 93 -13.49 -16.34 -3.85
C TYR A 93 -12.33 -17.31 -4.05
N ARG A 94 -12.14 -17.76 -5.27
CA ARG A 94 -10.91 -18.43 -5.69
C ARG A 94 -9.93 -17.37 -6.20
N MET A 95 -8.71 -17.35 -5.66
CA MET A 95 -7.69 -16.39 -6.06
C MET A 95 -6.61 -17.06 -6.90
N VAL A 96 -6.34 -16.53 -8.08
CA VAL A 96 -5.23 -16.91 -8.98
C VAL A 96 -4.28 -15.73 -9.12
N LEU A 97 -3.02 -15.93 -8.75
CA LEU A 97 -1.98 -14.92 -8.83
C LEU A 97 -0.97 -15.30 -9.91
N VAL A 98 -0.77 -14.40 -10.86
CA VAL A 98 0.18 -14.57 -11.97
C VAL A 98 1.44 -13.77 -11.64
N MET A 99 2.61 -14.44 -11.60
CA MET A 99 3.86 -13.79 -11.20
C MET A 99 5.09 -14.53 -11.70
N PRO A 100 6.23 -13.83 -11.87
CA PRO A 100 7.51 -14.48 -12.14
C PRO A 100 7.94 -15.46 -11.05
N GLU A 101 8.53 -16.59 -11.45
CA GLU A 101 8.91 -17.71 -10.57
C GLU A 101 9.99 -17.37 -9.52
N HIS A 102 10.86 -16.39 -9.80
CA HIS A 102 12.03 -16.05 -8.99
C HIS A 102 11.72 -15.13 -7.79
N LEU A 103 10.46 -14.77 -7.57
CA LEU A 103 10.11 -13.82 -6.52
C LEU A 103 10.02 -14.48 -5.13
N SER A 104 10.12 -13.64 -4.10
CA SER A 104 10.23 -14.01 -2.69
C SER A 104 9.36 -15.21 -2.27
N ILE A 105 10.01 -16.20 -1.67
CA ILE A 105 9.35 -17.43 -1.20
C ILE A 105 8.36 -17.12 -0.07
N GLU A 106 8.70 -16.19 0.83
CA GLU A 106 7.87 -15.80 1.97
C GLU A 106 6.54 -15.22 1.52
N ARG A 107 6.57 -14.39 0.47
CA ARG A 107 5.34 -13.82 -0.11
C ARG A 107 4.47 -14.89 -0.73
N ARG A 108 5.07 -15.83 -1.49
CA ARG A 108 4.33 -16.95 -2.07
C ARG A 108 3.73 -17.84 -0.99
N GLN A 109 4.48 -18.12 0.08
CA GLN A 109 3.99 -18.90 1.22
C GLN A 109 2.82 -18.20 1.92
N SER A 110 2.90 -16.90 2.13
CA SER A 110 1.80 -16.11 2.72
C SER A 110 0.54 -16.15 1.84
N MET A 111 0.69 -15.97 0.53
CA MET A 111 -0.43 -16.06 -0.42
C MET A 111 -1.02 -17.46 -0.47
N ALA A 112 -0.16 -18.51 -0.47
CA ALA A 112 -0.58 -19.91 -0.45
C ALA A 112 -1.34 -20.28 0.83
N ALA A 113 -0.92 -19.73 1.97
CA ALA A 113 -1.61 -19.95 3.24
C ALA A 113 -3.06 -19.42 3.23
N PHE A 114 -3.35 -18.38 2.44
CA PHE A 114 -4.71 -17.91 2.19
C PHE A 114 -5.44 -18.66 1.06
N GLY A 115 -4.84 -19.73 0.51
CA GLY A 115 -5.47 -20.57 -0.50
C GLY A 115 -5.33 -20.07 -1.94
N ALA A 116 -4.48 -19.08 -2.21
CA ALA A 116 -4.24 -18.62 -3.56
C ALA A 116 -3.52 -19.69 -4.41
N ARG A 117 -3.90 -19.78 -5.69
CA ARG A 117 -3.22 -20.57 -6.71
C ARG A 117 -2.29 -19.68 -7.52
N PHE A 118 -1.24 -20.28 -8.10
CA PHE A 118 -0.21 -19.53 -8.84
C PHE A 118 -0.12 -20.00 -10.28
N VAL A 119 0.02 -19.02 -11.16
CA VAL A 119 0.53 -19.20 -12.52
C VAL A 119 1.92 -18.54 -12.55
N LEU A 120 2.96 -19.37 -12.52
CA LEU A 120 4.34 -18.89 -12.52
C LEU A 120 4.79 -18.65 -13.95
N THR A 121 5.42 -17.49 -14.18
CA THR A 121 5.95 -17.11 -15.49
C THR A 121 7.48 -17.15 -15.48
N PRO A 122 8.14 -17.34 -16.64
CA PRO A 122 9.58 -17.28 -16.72
C PRO A 122 10.15 -15.94 -16.22
N ARG A 123 11.35 -16.01 -15.65
CA ARG A 123 12.00 -14.85 -15.02
C ARG A 123 12.23 -13.68 -15.98
N ASP A 124 12.62 -13.98 -17.22
CA ASP A 124 12.94 -13.02 -18.27
C ASP A 124 11.75 -12.21 -18.78
N GLY A 125 10.53 -12.74 -18.62
CA GLY A 125 9.29 -12.05 -19.00
C GLY A 125 8.82 -10.96 -18.03
N GLY A 126 9.36 -10.93 -16.81
CA GLY A 126 9.01 -9.93 -15.80
C GLY A 126 7.52 -9.89 -15.45
N MET A 127 7.10 -8.76 -14.88
CA MET A 127 5.69 -8.53 -14.53
C MET A 127 4.82 -8.19 -15.74
N GLU A 128 5.41 -7.73 -16.83
CA GLU A 128 4.74 -7.46 -18.11
C GLU A 128 4.15 -8.76 -18.67
N LYS A 129 4.96 -9.81 -18.74
CA LYS A 129 4.49 -11.13 -19.18
C LYS A 129 3.42 -11.72 -18.25
N ALA A 130 3.54 -11.48 -16.95
CA ALA A 130 2.51 -11.91 -16.01
C ALA A 130 1.17 -11.20 -16.25
N ARG A 131 1.18 -9.91 -16.63
CA ARG A 131 -0.03 -9.18 -17.04
C ARG A 131 -0.65 -9.74 -18.31
N ASP A 132 0.15 -9.93 -19.36
CA ASP A 132 -0.33 -10.50 -20.62
C ASP A 132 -1.04 -11.84 -20.40
N ILE A 133 -0.46 -12.70 -19.55
CA ILE A 133 -1.04 -14.00 -19.22
C ILE A 133 -2.35 -13.83 -18.43
N ALA A 134 -2.40 -12.95 -17.44
CA ALA A 134 -3.61 -12.70 -16.68
C ALA A 134 -4.73 -12.16 -17.57
N GLU A 135 -4.42 -11.23 -18.47
CA GLU A 135 -5.38 -10.69 -19.45
C GLU A 135 -5.89 -11.77 -20.41
N ALA A 136 -4.98 -12.63 -20.90
CA ALA A 136 -5.37 -13.78 -21.74
C ALA A 136 -6.26 -14.78 -20.99
N MET A 137 -6.03 -15.03 -19.71
CA MET A 137 -6.89 -15.86 -18.85
C MET A 137 -8.28 -15.24 -18.71
N GLN A 138 -8.36 -13.94 -18.45
CA GLN A 138 -9.64 -13.23 -18.38
C GLN A 138 -10.38 -13.29 -19.72
N ALA A 139 -9.69 -13.11 -20.85
CA ALA A 139 -10.28 -13.17 -22.18
C ALA A 139 -10.86 -14.57 -22.50
N ARG A 140 -10.31 -15.64 -21.89
CA ARG A 140 -10.86 -17.00 -21.99
C ARG A 140 -11.97 -17.29 -20.97
N GLY A 141 -12.37 -16.31 -20.15
CA GLY A 141 -13.42 -16.48 -19.14
C GLY A 141 -12.98 -17.27 -17.89
N GLU A 142 -11.68 -17.39 -17.62
CA GLU A 142 -11.15 -18.14 -16.49
C GLU A 142 -11.29 -17.40 -15.15
N GLY A 143 -11.60 -16.10 -15.17
CA GLY A 143 -11.83 -15.27 -14.01
C GLY A 143 -11.87 -13.78 -14.32
N VAL A 144 -11.92 -12.96 -13.27
CA VAL A 144 -12.04 -11.50 -13.35
C VAL A 144 -10.80 -10.82 -12.79
N ILE A 145 -10.23 -9.87 -13.53
CA ILE A 145 -9.17 -8.99 -13.08
C ILE A 145 -9.81 -7.73 -12.47
N LEU A 146 -9.36 -7.34 -11.28
CA LEU A 146 -9.82 -6.11 -10.61
C LEU A 146 -9.01 -4.88 -11.03
N ASP A 147 -7.77 -5.06 -11.47
CA ASP A 147 -6.86 -4.02 -12.00
C ASP A 147 -6.58 -2.88 -11.02
N GLN A 148 -5.67 -3.10 -10.09
CA GLN A 148 -5.28 -2.11 -9.08
C GLN A 148 -4.75 -0.78 -9.64
N PHE A 149 -4.33 -0.74 -10.91
CA PHE A 149 -3.74 0.45 -11.55
C PHE A 149 -4.78 1.33 -12.28
N ALA A 150 -5.97 0.79 -12.53
CA ALA A 150 -7.06 1.49 -13.21
C ALA A 150 -8.36 1.54 -12.41
N ASN A 151 -8.49 0.72 -11.36
CA ASN A 151 -9.71 0.61 -10.57
C ASN A 151 -9.91 1.80 -9.65
N PRO A 152 -10.99 2.59 -9.80
CA PRO A 152 -11.25 3.76 -8.96
C PRO A 152 -11.51 3.40 -7.48
N ASP A 153 -11.87 2.16 -7.18
CA ASP A 153 -12.10 1.70 -5.81
C ASP A 153 -10.80 1.58 -5.01
N ASN A 154 -9.63 1.55 -5.69
CA ASN A 154 -8.34 1.62 -5.03
C ASN A 154 -8.14 2.99 -4.33
N PRO A 155 -8.10 4.14 -5.02
CA PRO A 155 -7.99 5.43 -4.33
C PRO A 155 -9.19 5.72 -3.44
N LEU A 156 -10.38 5.23 -3.76
CA LEU A 156 -11.58 5.44 -2.95
C LEU A 156 -11.43 4.84 -1.56
N SER A 157 -10.75 3.69 -1.40
CA SER A 157 -10.46 3.09 -0.09
C SER A 157 -9.66 4.02 0.84
N HIS A 158 -8.80 4.84 0.27
CA HIS A 158 -7.99 5.81 1.02
C HIS A 158 -8.72 7.14 1.24
N TYR A 159 -9.57 7.53 0.31
CA TYR A 159 -10.44 8.69 0.47
C TYR A 159 -11.46 8.49 1.61
N GLU A 160 -12.05 7.30 1.71
CA GLU A 160 -13.05 6.97 2.72
C GLU A 160 -12.44 6.47 4.04
N GLY A 161 -11.20 5.99 4.04
CA GLY A 161 -10.53 5.38 5.19
C GLY A 161 -9.30 6.15 5.66
N THR A 162 -8.18 6.02 4.96
CA THR A 162 -6.87 6.53 5.41
C THR A 162 -6.87 8.05 5.63
N GLY A 163 -7.45 8.81 4.70
CA GLY A 163 -7.56 10.26 4.81
C GLY A 163 -8.37 10.70 6.04
N PRO A 164 -9.62 10.23 6.21
CA PRO A 164 -10.44 10.51 7.38
C PRO A 164 -9.79 10.10 8.72
N GLU A 165 -9.14 8.94 8.76
CA GLU A 165 -8.44 8.48 9.96
C GLU A 165 -7.31 9.45 10.35
N ILE A 166 -6.44 9.82 9.40
CA ILE A 166 -5.36 10.78 9.64
C ILE A 166 -5.92 12.14 10.07
N TRP A 167 -6.98 12.61 9.43
CA TRP A 167 -7.62 13.87 9.77
C TRP A 167 -8.15 13.88 11.20
N ARG A 168 -8.85 12.84 11.59
CA ARG A 168 -9.36 12.63 12.96
C ARG A 168 -8.21 12.61 13.97
N ASP A 169 -7.19 11.77 13.69
CA ASP A 169 -6.11 11.49 14.64
C ASP A 169 -5.13 12.66 14.80
N THR A 170 -5.12 13.59 13.83
CA THR A 170 -4.36 14.87 13.91
C THR A 170 -5.22 16.04 14.38
N GLY A 171 -6.50 15.84 14.67
CA GLY A 171 -7.43 16.95 14.96
C GLY A 171 -7.51 17.96 13.80
N GLY A 172 -7.27 17.52 12.56
CA GLY A 172 -7.24 18.37 11.37
C GLY A 172 -5.99 19.25 11.22
N GLN A 173 -4.99 19.07 12.05
CA GLN A 173 -3.78 19.93 12.07
C GLN A 173 -2.67 19.44 11.13
N ILE A 174 -2.93 18.45 10.29
CA ILE A 174 -1.97 18.02 9.27
C ILE A 174 -1.65 19.15 8.29
N THR A 175 -0.34 19.37 8.02
CA THR A 175 0.15 20.36 7.05
C THR A 175 0.77 19.73 5.82
N HIS A 176 1.39 18.55 5.97
CA HIS A 176 2.06 17.83 4.89
C HIS A 176 1.69 16.35 4.96
N PHE A 177 1.33 15.79 3.81
CA PHE A 177 1.12 14.37 3.63
C PHE A 177 2.17 13.80 2.70
N VAL A 178 2.95 12.83 3.16
CA VAL A 178 4.05 12.21 2.39
C VAL A 178 3.74 10.73 2.16
N SER A 179 3.76 10.30 0.88
CA SER A 179 3.42 8.92 0.52
C SER A 179 4.31 8.40 -0.60
N SER A 180 4.80 7.18 -0.43
CA SER A 180 5.43 6.40 -1.49
C SER A 180 4.45 6.13 -2.64
N MET A 181 4.91 6.28 -3.88
CA MET A 181 4.11 6.12 -5.09
C MET A 181 4.36 4.77 -5.76
N GLY A 182 3.49 3.79 -5.48
CA GLY A 182 3.40 2.52 -6.21
C GLY A 182 2.27 2.55 -7.24
N THR A 183 1.09 2.01 -6.91
CA THR A 183 -0.12 2.17 -7.73
C THR A 183 -0.66 3.60 -7.74
N THR A 184 -0.17 4.44 -6.85
CA THR A 184 -0.63 5.80 -6.54
C THR A 184 -1.97 5.90 -5.80
N GLY A 185 -2.66 4.80 -5.54
CA GLY A 185 -3.98 4.81 -4.89
C GLY A 185 -4.00 5.57 -3.57
N THR A 186 -3.01 5.34 -2.70
CA THR A 186 -2.93 6.00 -1.38
C THR A 186 -2.84 7.52 -1.52
N ILE A 187 -1.90 8.00 -2.35
CA ILE A 187 -1.70 9.44 -2.51
C ILE A 187 -2.89 10.10 -3.23
N MET A 188 -3.52 9.41 -4.18
CA MET A 188 -4.70 9.93 -4.89
C MET A 188 -5.92 10.03 -3.97
N GLY A 189 -6.23 9.00 -3.19
CA GLY A 189 -7.36 9.04 -2.28
C GLY A 189 -7.16 10.05 -1.15
N CYS A 190 -6.00 10.03 -0.50
CA CYS A 190 -5.67 10.95 0.58
C CYS A 190 -5.58 12.41 0.09
N SER A 191 -4.94 12.67 -1.06
CA SER A 191 -4.85 14.04 -1.60
C SER A 191 -6.22 14.64 -1.89
N ARG A 192 -7.13 13.85 -2.48
CA ARG A 192 -8.50 14.29 -2.71
C ARG A 192 -9.17 14.69 -1.39
N PHE A 193 -9.12 13.83 -0.38
CA PHE A 193 -9.72 14.09 0.92
C PHE A 193 -9.11 15.33 1.60
N PHE A 194 -7.79 15.43 1.65
CA PHE A 194 -7.13 16.54 2.33
C PHE A 194 -7.36 17.87 1.63
N LYS A 195 -7.28 17.92 0.30
CA LYS A 195 -7.54 19.16 -0.46
C LYS A 195 -8.99 19.64 -0.34
N GLU A 196 -9.95 18.73 -0.19
CA GLU A 196 -11.35 19.08 0.11
C GLU A 196 -11.51 19.66 1.54
N LYS A 197 -10.70 19.18 2.51
CA LYS A 197 -10.72 19.70 3.89
C LYS A 197 -9.95 21.01 4.05
N ASN A 198 -8.76 21.07 3.50
CA ASN A 198 -7.89 22.25 3.54
C ASN A 198 -6.95 22.25 2.33
N PRO A 199 -7.17 23.12 1.33
CA PRO A 199 -6.33 23.21 0.13
C PRO A 199 -4.85 23.54 0.40
N ALA A 200 -4.52 24.10 1.58
CA ALA A 200 -3.16 24.45 1.96
C ALA A 200 -2.31 23.22 2.34
N ILE A 201 -2.91 22.07 2.62
CA ILE A 201 -2.16 20.84 2.93
C ILE A 201 -1.31 20.44 1.72
N ARG A 202 0.00 20.31 1.94
CA ARG A 202 0.97 19.93 0.90
C ARG A 202 0.99 18.41 0.73
N ILE A 203 0.88 17.98 -0.51
CA ILE A 203 0.90 16.57 -0.89
C ILE A 203 2.23 16.25 -1.56
N VAL A 204 3.00 15.38 -0.91
CA VAL A 204 4.36 15.02 -1.34
C VAL A 204 4.42 13.55 -1.72
N GLY A 205 4.73 13.29 -2.98
CA GLY A 205 5.00 11.94 -3.48
C GLY A 205 6.47 11.56 -3.29
N CYS A 206 6.74 10.29 -2.97
CA CYS A 206 8.08 9.73 -2.94
C CYS A 206 8.22 8.68 -4.03
N GLN A 207 9.27 8.78 -4.86
CA GLN A 207 9.60 7.82 -5.92
C GLN A 207 11.10 7.49 -5.92
N PRO A 208 11.54 6.36 -6.53
CA PRO A 208 12.96 6.05 -6.62
C PRO A 208 13.72 7.04 -7.52
N THR A 209 15.00 7.27 -7.22
CA THR A 209 15.94 7.85 -8.20
C THR A 209 16.11 6.92 -9.40
N ASP A 210 16.62 7.44 -10.52
CA ASP A 210 16.92 6.63 -11.69
C ASP A 210 17.92 5.50 -11.33
N GLY A 211 17.63 4.27 -11.75
CA GLY A 211 18.41 3.09 -11.43
C GLY A 211 18.14 2.45 -10.07
N SER A 212 17.45 3.12 -9.15
CA SER A 212 17.08 2.55 -7.86
C SER A 212 15.86 1.62 -7.98
N GLN A 213 15.92 0.48 -7.30
CA GLN A 213 14.84 -0.50 -7.24
C GLN A 213 14.35 -0.63 -5.78
N ILE A 214 13.23 0.01 -5.47
CA ILE A 214 12.64 -0.03 -4.14
C ILE A 214 11.32 -0.82 -4.22
N PRO A 215 11.20 -1.98 -3.54
CA PRO A 215 9.98 -2.76 -3.56
C PRO A 215 8.76 -1.93 -3.12
N GLY A 216 7.69 -1.95 -3.93
CA GLY A 216 6.44 -1.27 -3.63
C GLY A 216 6.31 0.16 -4.15
N ILE A 217 7.37 0.78 -4.64
CA ILE A 217 7.34 2.10 -5.28
C ILE A 217 8.01 2.07 -6.66
N ARG A 218 7.59 2.98 -7.53
CA ARG A 218 8.13 3.07 -8.90
C ARG A 218 8.19 4.51 -9.37
N LYS A 219 9.22 4.82 -10.17
CA LYS A 219 9.25 5.98 -11.04
C LYS A 219 8.63 5.55 -12.37
N TRP A 220 7.39 5.94 -12.60
CA TRP A 220 6.64 5.50 -13.75
C TRP A 220 7.03 6.25 -15.01
N PRO A 221 7.41 5.56 -16.10
CA PRO A 221 7.45 6.17 -17.42
C PRO A 221 6.07 6.68 -17.83
N GLN A 222 6.03 7.79 -18.57
CA GLN A 222 4.76 8.44 -18.95
C GLN A 222 3.77 7.47 -19.62
N ALA A 223 4.27 6.55 -20.46
CA ALA A 223 3.44 5.59 -21.17
C ALA A 223 2.79 4.52 -20.26
N TYR A 224 3.30 4.34 -19.03
CA TYR A 224 2.86 3.31 -18.10
C TYR A 224 2.29 3.87 -16.79
N LEU A 225 2.00 5.16 -16.75
CA LEU A 225 1.37 5.78 -15.59
C LEU A 225 0.07 5.03 -15.23
N PRO A 226 -0.15 4.73 -13.93
CA PRO A 226 -1.43 4.20 -13.48
C PRO A 226 -2.58 5.11 -13.94
N ARG A 227 -3.65 4.53 -14.47
CA ARG A 227 -4.81 5.30 -14.95
C ARG A 227 -5.53 6.08 -13.85
N ILE A 228 -5.36 5.65 -12.59
CA ILE A 228 -5.89 6.36 -11.43
C ILE A 228 -5.05 7.56 -11.01
N PHE A 229 -3.85 7.76 -11.60
CA PHE A 229 -2.94 8.84 -11.22
C PHE A 229 -3.33 10.18 -11.86
N ASP A 230 -3.47 11.19 -11.02
CA ASP A 230 -3.65 12.59 -11.41
C ASP A 230 -2.50 13.43 -10.85
N ARG A 231 -1.58 13.82 -11.73
CA ARG A 231 -0.38 14.60 -11.36
C ARG A 231 -0.71 15.93 -10.70
N SER A 232 -1.84 16.54 -11.04
CA SER A 232 -2.27 17.84 -10.50
C SER A 232 -2.55 17.81 -8.99
N ARG A 233 -2.78 16.60 -8.42
CA ARG A 233 -3.04 16.41 -7.00
C ARG A 233 -1.78 16.26 -6.14
N VAL A 234 -0.59 16.25 -6.76
CA VAL A 234 0.69 16.08 -6.08
C VAL A 234 1.48 17.38 -6.19
N ASP A 235 1.66 18.06 -5.07
CA ASP A 235 2.33 19.37 -5.02
C ASP A 235 3.83 19.27 -5.27
N GLU A 236 4.45 18.18 -4.76
CA GLU A 236 5.90 17.94 -4.85
C GLU A 236 6.18 16.44 -4.99
N VAL A 237 7.26 16.10 -5.69
CA VAL A 237 7.79 14.73 -5.75
C VAL A 237 9.24 14.75 -5.29
N VAL A 238 9.57 13.87 -4.34
CA VAL A 238 10.91 13.69 -3.79
C VAL A 238 11.46 12.36 -4.29
N ASP A 239 12.59 12.41 -4.97
CA ASP A 239 13.32 11.21 -5.41
C ASP A 239 14.17 10.66 -4.26
N VAL A 240 14.12 9.35 -4.02
CA VAL A 240 14.89 8.67 -2.97
C VAL A 240 15.77 7.59 -3.57
N ALA A 241 17.06 7.55 -3.16
CA ALA A 241 17.94 6.46 -3.53
C ALA A 241 17.60 5.19 -2.74
N GLN A 242 17.84 4.03 -3.35
CA GLN A 242 17.61 2.72 -2.70
C GLN A 242 18.33 2.62 -1.36
N ALA A 243 19.62 3.02 -1.32
CA ALA A 243 20.43 2.97 -0.11
C ALA A 243 19.85 3.80 1.04
N ASP A 244 19.34 4.99 0.74
CA ASP A 244 18.71 5.87 1.73
C ASP A 244 17.39 5.28 2.27
N ALA A 245 16.58 4.67 1.39
CA ALA A 245 15.35 4.00 1.79
C ALA A 245 15.62 2.78 2.67
N GLU A 246 16.63 1.98 2.33
CA GLU A 246 17.05 0.82 3.12
C GLU A 246 17.63 1.21 4.47
N ASP A 247 18.51 2.22 4.50
CA ASP A 247 19.05 2.72 5.77
C ASP A 247 17.96 3.27 6.68
N MET A 248 17.04 4.04 6.12
CA MET A 248 15.92 4.57 6.89
C MET A 248 14.97 3.48 7.40
N ALA A 249 14.78 2.38 6.66
CA ALA A 249 14.02 1.23 7.14
C ALA A 249 14.71 0.57 8.35
N ARG A 250 16.03 0.44 8.32
CA ARG A 250 16.84 -0.06 9.45
C ARG A 250 16.77 0.89 10.66
N ARG A 251 16.85 2.19 10.43
CA ARG A 251 16.73 3.21 11.48
C ARG A 251 15.35 3.21 12.12
N LEU A 252 14.26 3.08 11.34
CA LEU A 252 12.90 2.91 11.89
C LEU A 252 12.84 1.78 12.91
N ALA A 253 13.44 0.63 12.60
CA ALA A 253 13.47 -0.49 13.53
C ALA A 253 14.32 -0.21 14.79
N ARG A 254 15.55 0.31 14.62
CA ARG A 254 16.50 0.49 15.71
C ARG A 254 16.22 1.70 16.59
N GLU A 255 15.68 2.77 16.02
CA GLU A 255 15.53 4.04 16.72
C GLU A 255 14.08 4.28 17.18
N GLU A 256 13.08 3.80 16.42
CA GLU A 256 11.65 4.01 16.75
C GLU A 256 10.91 2.71 17.13
N GLY A 257 11.55 1.54 17.00
CA GLY A 257 10.89 0.24 17.26
C GLY A 257 9.88 -0.14 16.18
N ILE A 258 9.90 0.50 15.02
CA ILE A 258 8.97 0.26 13.91
C ILE A 258 9.64 -0.61 12.85
N PHE A 259 9.36 -1.91 12.87
CA PHE A 259 9.90 -2.85 11.88
C PHE A 259 9.08 -2.80 10.59
N ALA A 260 9.54 -2.01 9.63
CA ALA A 260 8.83 -1.66 8.40
C ALA A 260 9.63 -2.01 7.14
N GLY A 261 8.94 -2.11 5.99
CA GLY A 261 9.55 -2.37 4.70
C GLY A 261 10.27 -1.15 4.10
N ILE A 262 11.00 -1.39 3.01
CA ILE A 262 11.92 -0.42 2.39
C ILE A 262 11.17 0.81 1.85
N SER A 263 9.97 0.63 1.26
CA SER A 263 9.16 1.75 0.79
C SER A 263 8.73 2.71 1.90
N SER A 264 8.58 2.19 3.13
CA SER A 264 8.31 2.99 4.33
C SER A 264 9.52 3.83 4.72
N GLY A 265 10.73 3.25 4.61
CA GLY A 265 11.98 3.97 4.76
C GLY A 265 12.10 5.12 3.76
N GLY A 266 11.77 4.87 2.49
CA GLY A 266 11.77 5.91 1.46
C GLY A 266 10.77 7.04 1.75
N ALA A 267 9.55 6.71 2.18
CA ALA A 267 8.56 7.72 2.55
C ALA A 267 9.01 8.56 3.76
N LEU A 268 9.61 7.93 4.78
CA LEU A 268 10.14 8.67 5.92
C LEU A 268 11.34 9.52 5.54
N TRP A 269 12.25 9.02 4.71
CA TRP A 269 13.37 9.83 4.20
C TRP A 269 12.85 11.10 3.49
N ALA A 270 11.86 10.96 2.62
CA ALA A 270 11.21 12.11 1.97
C ALA A 270 10.55 13.06 2.99
N ALA A 271 9.89 12.53 4.02
CA ALA A 271 9.30 13.34 5.09
C ALA A 271 10.36 14.15 5.87
N LEU A 272 11.55 13.58 6.09
CA LEU A 272 12.67 14.30 6.72
C LEU A 272 13.23 15.40 5.80
N GLN A 273 13.30 15.17 4.48
CA GLN A 273 13.69 16.23 3.52
C GLN A 273 12.69 17.39 3.54
N VAL A 274 11.40 17.11 3.66
CA VAL A 274 10.38 18.15 3.87
C VAL A 274 10.60 18.86 5.19
N SER A 275 10.78 18.10 6.29
CA SER A 275 10.97 18.66 7.64
C SER A 275 12.14 19.61 7.74
N ALA A 276 13.23 19.34 7.02
CA ALA A 276 14.41 20.21 7.00
C ALA A 276 14.14 21.63 6.44
N ARG A 277 13.08 21.78 5.64
CA ARG A 277 12.74 23.02 4.91
C ARG A 277 11.57 23.79 5.51
N VAL A 278 10.88 23.22 6.49
CA VAL A 278 9.69 23.82 7.10
C VAL A 278 9.82 23.92 8.61
N ARG A 279 8.95 24.72 9.26
CA ARG A 279 8.88 24.90 10.70
C ARG A 279 7.44 24.75 11.20
N ASN A 280 7.28 24.29 12.42
CA ASN A 280 5.99 24.15 13.09
C ASN A 280 4.96 23.36 12.25
N ALA A 281 5.43 22.39 11.48
CA ALA A 281 4.62 21.57 10.60
C ALA A 281 4.21 20.25 11.26
N THR A 282 3.01 19.77 10.93
CA THR A 282 2.57 18.39 11.21
C THR A 282 2.67 17.59 9.91
N ILE A 283 3.68 16.74 9.83
CA ILE A 283 4.02 15.94 8.65
C ILE A 283 3.59 14.50 8.91
N VAL A 284 2.71 13.96 8.08
CA VAL A 284 2.27 12.57 8.17
C VAL A 284 2.88 11.76 7.03
N THR A 285 3.52 10.64 7.36
CA THR A 285 4.04 9.67 6.40
C THR A 285 3.39 8.30 6.54
N ILE A 286 3.34 7.52 5.46
CA ILE A 286 2.78 6.17 5.45
C ILE A 286 3.88 5.13 5.68
N VAL A 287 3.71 4.30 6.71
CA VAL A 287 4.47 3.06 6.90
C VAL A 287 3.69 1.93 6.25
N CYS A 288 4.10 1.59 5.02
CA CYS A 288 3.27 0.83 4.07
C CYS A 288 3.04 -0.63 4.47
N ASP A 289 4.04 -1.28 5.06
CA ASP A 289 4.03 -2.71 5.40
C ASP A 289 5.05 -3.06 6.48
N ARG A 290 5.12 -4.36 6.81
CA ARG A 290 6.01 -4.90 7.83
C ARG A 290 7.35 -5.34 7.25
N GLY A 291 8.41 -5.22 8.06
CA GLY A 291 9.80 -5.56 7.69
C GLY A 291 10.05 -7.07 7.55
N ASP A 292 9.24 -7.91 8.19
CA ASP A 292 9.36 -9.38 8.14
C ASP A 292 9.28 -9.97 6.72
N ARG A 293 8.71 -9.22 5.77
CA ARG A 293 8.63 -9.59 4.35
C ARG A 293 9.92 -9.38 3.56
N TYR A 294 10.95 -8.85 4.19
CA TYR A 294 12.21 -8.45 3.58
C TYR A 294 13.43 -9.13 4.21
N LEU A 295 13.24 -10.09 5.11
CA LEU A 295 14.33 -10.75 5.83
C LEU A 295 15.28 -11.48 4.87
N SER A 296 14.79 -12.13 3.83
CA SER A 296 15.60 -12.81 2.81
C SER A 296 16.30 -11.88 1.83
N THR A 297 15.98 -10.56 1.86
CA THR A 297 16.57 -9.60 0.92
C THR A 297 17.95 -9.09 1.34
N GLY A 298 18.40 -9.38 2.56
CA GLY A 298 19.64 -8.86 3.13
C GLY A 298 19.59 -7.40 3.60
N VAL A 299 18.46 -6.74 3.51
CA VAL A 299 18.29 -5.35 3.99
C VAL A 299 18.41 -5.25 5.51
N PHE A 300 17.97 -6.29 6.21
CA PHE A 300 18.11 -6.42 7.67
C PHE A 300 19.14 -7.54 7.93
N PRO A 301 20.43 -7.21 8.12
CA PRO A 301 21.44 -8.24 8.34
C PRO A 301 21.18 -9.02 9.62
N ALA A 302 21.31 -10.33 9.56
CA ALA A 302 21.47 -11.16 10.74
C ALA A 302 22.84 -10.79 11.33
N GLY A 303 22.88 -10.34 12.57
CA GLY A 303 24.01 -9.77 13.27
C GLY A 303 25.30 -10.55 13.18
#